data_472b36696c2dadc4ec8c2e02387765e0
#
_entry.id   472b36696c2dadc4ec8c2e02387765e0
#
_cell.length_a   1.000
_cell.length_b   1.000
_cell.length_c   1.000
_cell.angle_alpha   90.00
_cell.angle_beta   90.00
_cell.angle_gamma   90.00
#
_symmetry.space_group_name_H-M   'P 1'
#
loop_
_entity.id
_entity.type
_entity.pdbx_description
1 polymer ?
#
loop_
_entity_poly.entity_id
_entity_poly.type
_entity_poly.pdbx_seq_one_letter_code
_entity_poly.pdbx_strand_id
1 'polypeptide(L)'
;MQRMSTTVAVHDGRAGNARQAVALARALDSDAGDCTLDPRAPWRWLAPRVLPGADAAFGNAFKALAAQPPALAIGCGRQAALATRLLRDRGSQSVQILDPRIDPRHWDLVIAPGHDALRGDNVIRTLGSLHPVDDLWLAQARRDFAHIATLPSPHTVLLVGGPSRHVALQDAAFETLLRQLAGHARAVHGSFSVVASRRTPAHWRSMLAGMPAGLPGLHWRDDRDGTNPYAGLLGHADRIVCTPDSVNMLSEATATLAPVFMWCAGIANGRLRHFLDALRSSGRVRDLDDTLAPFAAEPLRETARVAGEVRLRLGEAGTA
;
A
#
# COMPACT_ATOMS: atom_id res chain seq x y z
N MET A 1 -28.47 16.77 10.21
CA MET A 1 -27.91 15.84 11.23
C MET A 1 -26.99 14.88 10.49
N GLN A 2 -25.68 15.09 10.54
CA GLN A 2 -24.72 14.23 9.86
C GLN A 2 -24.73 12.87 10.59
N ARG A 3 -25.08 11.80 9.88
CA ARG A 3 -25.01 10.43 10.43
C ARG A 3 -23.56 10.19 10.83
N MET A 4 -23.29 10.02 12.12
CA MET A 4 -21.94 9.67 12.57
C MET A 4 -21.60 8.31 11.98
N SER A 5 -20.46 8.24 11.30
CA SER A 5 -19.97 6.98 10.73
C SER A 5 -19.74 5.98 11.85
N THR A 6 -20.27 4.77 11.69
CA THR A 6 -20.08 3.67 12.65
C THR A 6 -18.66 3.13 12.61
N THR A 7 -17.95 3.34 11.51
CA THR A 7 -16.57 2.90 11.27
C THR A 7 -15.68 4.09 10.97
N VAL A 8 -14.50 4.17 11.62
CA VAL A 8 -13.52 5.25 11.39
C VAL A 8 -12.12 4.69 11.16
N ALA A 9 -11.49 5.11 10.05
CA ALA A 9 -10.07 4.93 9.80
C ALA A 9 -9.25 5.94 10.60
N VAL A 10 -8.19 5.50 11.28
CA VAL A 10 -7.33 6.34 12.10
C VAL A 10 -5.87 6.20 11.65
N HIS A 11 -5.20 7.29 11.34
CA HIS A 11 -3.81 7.24 10.85
C HIS A 11 -3.02 8.54 11.12
N ASP A 12 -1.70 8.46 10.98
CA ASP A 12 -0.75 9.57 11.23
C ASP A 12 -0.48 10.45 9.99
N GLY A 13 -1.34 10.41 8.97
CA GLY A 13 -1.19 11.16 7.71
C GLY A 13 -0.14 10.59 6.75
N ARG A 14 0.64 9.59 7.15
CA ARG A 14 1.57 8.91 6.22
C ARG A 14 0.77 8.13 5.19
N ALA A 15 1.00 8.38 3.91
CA ALA A 15 0.18 7.84 2.83
C ALA A 15 0.05 6.30 2.86
N GLY A 16 1.11 5.56 3.21
CA GLY A 16 1.04 4.11 3.30
C GLY A 16 0.16 3.62 4.44
N ASN A 17 0.13 4.33 5.58
CA ASN A 17 -0.72 4.01 6.72
C ASN A 17 -2.17 4.42 6.45
N ALA A 18 -2.38 5.65 5.97
CA ALA A 18 -3.70 6.16 5.59
C ALA A 18 -4.38 5.23 4.58
N ARG A 19 -3.66 4.87 3.51
CA ARG A 19 -4.18 4.02 2.44
C ARG A 19 -4.68 2.66 2.95
N GLN A 20 -3.93 2.02 3.85
CA GLN A 20 -4.33 0.73 4.43
C GLN A 20 -5.54 0.85 5.36
N ALA A 21 -5.54 1.83 6.27
CA ALA A 21 -6.64 2.04 7.21
C ALA A 21 -7.94 2.37 6.48
N VAL A 22 -7.88 3.32 5.53
CA VAL A 22 -9.05 3.73 4.72
C VAL A 22 -9.53 2.61 3.82
N ALA A 23 -8.63 1.82 3.20
CA ALA A 23 -9.03 0.70 2.35
C ALA A 23 -9.84 -0.35 3.12
N LEU A 24 -9.37 -0.74 4.31
CA LEU A 24 -10.10 -1.69 5.14
C LEU A 24 -11.40 -1.10 5.68
N ALA A 25 -11.37 0.14 6.17
CA ALA A 25 -12.56 0.80 6.70
C ALA A 25 -13.69 0.86 5.64
N ARG A 26 -13.37 1.28 4.42
CA ARG A 26 -14.33 1.34 3.30
C ARG A 26 -14.77 -0.03 2.80
N ALA A 27 -13.94 -1.04 2.90
CA ALA A 27 -14.34 -2.41 2.59
C ALA A 27 -15.33 -2.99 3.60
N LEU A 28 -15.34 -2.48 4.84
CA LEU A 28 -16.28 -2.87 5.91
C LEU A 28 -17.54 -2.00 5.91
N ASP A 29 -17.38 -0.70 5.65
CA ASP A 29 -18.44 0.32 5.69
C ASP A 29 -18.13 1.38 4.63
N SER A 30 -18.97 1.48 3.58
CA SER A 30 -18.77 2.44 2.48
C SER A 30 -18.73 3.89 2.94
N ASP A 31 -19.43 4.20 4.06
CA ASP A 31 -19.53 5.53 4.65
C ASP A 31 -18.50 5.77 5.75
N ALA A 32 -17.49 4.89 5.86
CA ALA A 32 -16.45 4.98 6.87
C ALA A 32 -15.80 6.38 6.90
N GLY A 33 -15.72 6.94 8.11
CA GLY A 33 -15.04 8.22 8.37
C GLY A 33 -13.53 8.07 8.34
N ASP A 34 -12.84 9.22 8.34
CA ASP A 34 -11.38 9.32 8.37
C ASP A 34 -10.93 10.31 9.43
N CYS A 35 -9.95 9.91 10.27
CA CYS A 35 -9.36 10.73 11.31
C CYS A 35 -7.83 10.75 11.19
N THR A 36 -7.29 11.86 10.74
CA THR A 36 -5.85 12.11 10.76
C THR A 36 -5.42 12.58 12.15
N LEU A 37 -4.48 11.87 12.73
CA LEU A 37 -3.91 12.20 14.04
C LEU A 37 -2.86 13.31 13.95
N ASP A 38 -2.84 14.19 14.96
CA ASP A 38 -1.77 15.17 15.22
C ASP A 38 -0.98 14.75 16.46
N PRO A 39 0.06 13.88 16.32
CA PRO A 39 0.75 13.29 17.46
C PRO A 39 1.60 14.30 18.21
N ARG A 40 1.36 14.46 19.54
CA ARG A 40 2.08 15.36 20.43
C ARG A 40 3.12 14.64 21.29
N ALA A 41 4.13 15.35 21.74
CA ALA A 41 5.07 14.85 22.74
C ALA A 41 4.36 14.69 24.11
N PRO A 42 4.73 13.69 24.94
CA PRO A 42 5.73 12.65 24.68
C PRO A 42 5.19 11.45 23.91
N TRP A 43 3.87 11.33 23.70
CA TRP A 43 3.20 10.17 23.08
C TRP A 43 3.67 9.90 21.65
N ARG A 44 4.05 10.95 20.92
CA ARG A 44 4.66 10.83 19.59
C ARG A 44 5.84 9.84 19.54
N TRP A 45 6.61 9.75 20.65
CA TRP A 45 7.78 8.86 20.74
C TRP A 45 7.47 7.53 21.44
N LEU A 46 6.53 7.53 22.38
CA LEU A 46 6.25 6.42 23.30
C LEU A 46 5.07 5.54 22.83
N ALA A 47 4.27 6.00 21.85
CA ALA A 47 3.22 5.16 21.26
C ALA A 47 3.80 3.79 20.82
N PRO A 48 3.05 2.72 21.00
CA PRO A 48 1.64 2.61 21.37
C PRO A 48 1.39 2.47 22.89
N ARG A 49 2.37 2.79 23.75
CA ARG A 49 2.20 2.73 25.22
C ARG A 49 1.27 3.83 25.70
N VAL A 50 0.30 3.46 26.53
CA VAL A 50 -0.58 4.41 27.21
C VAL A 50 0.16 5.03 28.39
N LEU A 51 0.18 6.34 28.46
CA LEU A 51 0.73 7.12 29.55
C LEU A 51 -0.36 8.02 30.16
N PRO A 52 -0.22 8.49 31.40
CA PRO A 52 -1.13 9.48 31.97
C PRO A 52 -1.32 10.69 31.03
N GLY A 53 -2.56 11.15 30.88
CA GLY A 53 -2.90 12.26 30.00
C GLY A 53 -2.94 11.93 28.51
N ALA A 54 -2.96 10.65 28.11
CA ALA A 54 -2.98 10.21 26.70
C ALA A 54 -4.19 10.74 25.90
N ASP A 55 -5.23 11.24 26.56
CA ASP A 55 -6.37 11.92 25.92
C ASP A 55 -5.97 13.19 25.17
N ALA A 56 -4.86 13.80 25.53
CA ALA A 56 -4.29 14.97 24.86
C ALA A 56 -3.30 14.63 23.72
N ALA A 57 -3.07 13.33 23.46
CA ALA A 57 -1.99 12.86 22.58
C ALA A 57 -2.13 13.28 21.12
N PHE A 58 -3.35 13.54 20.60
CA PHE A 58 -3.61 13.58 19.15
C PHE A 58 -4.42 14.80 18.66
N GLY A 59 -4.49 15.87 19.43
CA GLY A 59 -5.17 17.11 19.00
C GLY A 59 -6.70 17.03 19.02
N ASN A 60 -7.35 18.06 18.43
CA ASN A 60 -8.79 18.28 18.60
C ASN A 60 -9.66 17.29 17.80
N ALA A 61 -9.23 16.88 16.61
CA ALA A 61 -9.98 15.90 15.80
C ALA A 61 -10.13 14.58 16.56
N PHE A 62 -9.07 14.08 17.16
CA PHE A 62 -9.12 12.87 17.99
C PHE A 62 -9.94 13.08 19.28
N LYS A 63 -9.86 14.26 19.91
CA LYS A 63 -10.67 14.55 21.12
C LYS A 63 -12.17 14.49 20.79
N ALA A 64 -12.59 15.04 19.66
CA ALA A 64 -13.99 14.96 19.22
C ALA A 64 -14.41 13.51 18.96
N LEU A 65 -13.55 12.72 18.29
CA LEU A 65 -13.78 11.31 18.06
C LEU A 65 -13.86 10.50 19.37
N ALA A 66 -12.99 10.79 20.33
CA ALA A 66 -12.96 10.12 21.63
C ALA A 66 -14.13 10.49 22.55
N ALA A 67 -14.75 11.67 22.36
CA ALA A 67 -15.96 12.09 23.06
C ALA A 67 -17.21 11.36 22.55
N GLN A 68 -17.22 10.93 21.30
CA GLN A 68 -18.27 10.13 20.67
C GLN A 68 -17.62 8.99 19.88
N PRO A 69 -17.18 7.93 20.58
CA PRO A 69 -16.40 6.86 19.96
C PRO A 69 -17.21 6.12 18.90
N PRO A 70 -16.58 5.78 17.74
CA PRO A 70 -17.25 4.99 16.70
C PRO A 70 -17.49 3.56 17.19
N ALA A 71 -18.39 2.84 16.57
CA ALA A 71 -18.57 1.42 16.85
C ALA A 71 -17.28 0.63 16.51
N LEU A 72 -16.61 0.98 15.40
CA LEU A 72 -15.38 0.34 14.95
C LEU A 72 -14.30 1.37 14.63
N ALA A 73 -13.13 1.24 15.25
CA ALA A 73 -11.93 2.04 15.00
C ALA A 73 -10.84 1.19 14.33
N ILE A 74 -10.38 1.58 13.13
CA ILE A 74 -9.37 0.87 12.36
C ILE A 74 -8.11 1.73 12.27
N GLY A 75 -7.05 1.32 12.96
CA GLY A 75 -5.79 2.04 12.99
C GLY A 75 -4.70 1.41 12.13
N CYS A 76 -3.84 2.23 11.54
CA CYS A 76 -2.63 1.75 10.87
C CYS A 76 -1.39 2.49 11.34
N GLY A 77 -0.39 1.70 11.77
CA GLY A 77 0.88 2.20 12.27
C GLY A 77 0.89 2.57 13.75
N ARG A 78 2.07 2.94 14.25
CA ARG A 78 2.34 3.05 15.70
C ARG A 78 1.50 4.10 16.43
N GLN A 79 1.26 5.25 15.79
CA GLN A 79 0.47 6.33 16.40
C GLN A 79 -1.00 5.95 16.50
N ALA A 80 -1.52 5.39 15.42
CA ALA A 80 -2.89 4.89 15.37
C ALA A 80 -3.12 3.74 16.35
N ALA A 81 -2.10 2.91 16.61
CA ALA A 81 -2.17 1.85 17.59
C ALA A 81 -2.47 2.39 19.02
N LEU A 82 -1.89 3.53 19.41
CA LEU A 82 -2.28 4.18 20.68
C LEU A 82 -3.71 4.72 20.61
N ALA A 83 -4.07 5.39 19.51
CA ALA A 83 -5.38 6.00 19.36
C ALA A 83 -6.51 4.95 19.40
N THR A 84 -6.36 3.82 18.72
CA THR A 84 -7.36 2.74 18.72
C THR A 84 -7.49 2.04 20.06
N ARG A 85 -6.39 1.94 20.87
CA ARG A 85 -6.48 1.50 22.27
C ARG A 85 -7.34 2.44 23.11
N LEU A 86 -7.08 3.77 23.01
CA LEU A 86 -7.86 4.76 23.73
C LEU A 86 -9.34 4.78 23.35
N LEU A 87 -9.67 4.48 22.08
CA LEU A 87 -11.05 4.33 21.61
C LEU A 87 -11.67 3.02 22.12
N ARG A 88 -10.91 1.93 22.16
CA ARG A 88 -11.35 0.66 22.76
C ARG A 88 -11.73 0.79 24.21
N ASP A 89 -10.90 1.51 25.00
CA ASP A 89 -11.18 1.80 26.41
C ASP A 89 -12.48 2.62 26.61
N ARG A 90 -13.02 3.21 25.50
CA ARG A 90 -14.27 3.97 25.44
C ARG A 90 -15.41 3.22 24.76
N GLY A 91 -15.25 1.92 24.50
CA GLY A 91 -16.29 1.05 23.98
C GLY A 91 -16.28 0.80 22.47
N SER A 92 -15.32 1.34 21.72
CA SER A 92 -15.15 0.96 20.31
C SER A 92 -14.60 -0.45 20.19
N GLN A 93 -15.05 -1.22 19.19
CA GLN A 93 -14.23 -2.32 18.68
C GLN A 93 -13.00 -1.75 17.99
N SER A 94 -11.86 -2.43 18.10
CA SER A 94 -10.57 -1.93 17.64
C SER A 94 -9.83 -2.91 16.74
N VAL A 95 -9.44 -2.46 15.55
CA VAL A 95 -8.61 -3.20 14.61
C VAL A 95 -7.31 -2.44 14.38
N GLN A 96 -6.18 -3.09 14.61
CA GLN A 96 -4.86 -2.50 14.37
C GLN A 96 -4.19 -3.15 13.16
N ILE A 97 -3.79 -2.35 12.19
CA ILE A 97 -3.00 -2.78 11.03
C ILE A 97 -1.52 -2.52 11.30
N LEU A 98 -0.68 -3.48 10.98
CA LEU A 98 0.75 -3.62 11.27
C LEU A 98 1.02 -4.01 12.73
N ASP A 99 2.15 -4.73 12.93
CA ASP A 99 2.64 -5.16 14.24
C ASP A 99 2.84 -3.96 15.18
N PRO A 100 2.06 -3.86 16.26
CA PRO A 100 2.15 -2.76 17.22
C PRO A 100 3.40 -2.83 18.12
N ARG A 101 4.17 -3.91 18.09
CA ARG A 101 5.38 -4.16 18.90
C ARG A 101 5.11 -4.28 20.42
N ILE A 102 3.89 -4.54 20.78
CA ILE A 102 3.44 -4.90 22.12
C ILE A 102 2.38 -6.00 22.00
N ASP A 103 1.90 -6.52 23.15
CA ASP A 103 0.92 -7.60 23.20
C ASP A 103 -0.31 -7.29 22.32
N PRO A 104 -0.65 -8.13 21.33
CA PRO A 104 -1.79 -7.93 20.44
C PRO A 104 -3.15 -7.92 21.16
N ARG A 105 -3.25 -8.50 22.35
CA ARG A 105 -4.48 -8.51 23.18
C ARG A 105 -5.00 -7.14 23.59
N HIS A 106 -4.20 -6.07 23.36
CA HIS A 106 -4.67 -4.70 23.54
C HIS A 106 -5.67 -4.24 22.46
N TRP A 107 -5.89 -5.02 21.42
CA TRP A 107 -6.89 -4.79 20.37
C TRP A 107 -7.79 -6.00 20.24
N ASP A 108 -8.99 -5.82 19.67
CA ASP A 108 -9.87 -6.93 19.35
C ASP A 108 -9.28 -7.77 18.22
N LEU A 109 -8.74 -7.11 17.18
CA LEU A 109 -8.00 -7.76 16.11
C LEU A 109 -6.73 -6.98 15.74
N VAL A 110 -5.68 -7.73 15.35
CA VAL A 110 -4.47 -7.17 14.75
C VAL A 110 -4.23 -7.79 13.38
N ILE A 111 -4.04 -6.97 12.37
CA ILE A 111 -3.71 -7.40 11.01
C ILE A 111 -2.22 -7.19 10.80
N ALA A 112 -1.48 -8.27 10.65
CA ALA A 112 -0.02 -8.24 10.53
C ALA A 112 0.48 -8.93 9.26
N PRO A 113 1.51 -8.38 8.58
CA PRO A 113 2.15 -9.06 7.48
C PRO A 113 2.65 -10.45 7.87
N GLY A 114 2.46 -11.42 6.98
CA GLY A 114 2.85 -12.82 7.22
C GLY A 114 4.33 -13.03 7.49
N HIS A 115 5.18 -12.11 7.03
CA HIS A 115 6.62 -12.09 7.28
C HIS A 115 7.02 -11.47 8.63
N ASP A 116 6.08 -10.88 9.38
CA ASP A 116 6.30 -10.48 10.76
C ASP A 116 6.16 -11.68 11.71
N ALA A 117 6.86 -11.61 12.85
CA ALA A 117 6.86 -12.69 13.83
C ALA A 117 5.59 -12.74 14.71
N LEU A 118 4.72 -11.73 14.61
CA LEU A 118 3.54 -11.60 15.44
C LEU A 118 2.58 -12.78 15.24
N ARG A 119 2.14 -13.38 16.34
CA ARG A 119 1.17 -14.49 16.40
C ARG A 119 0.19 -14.22 17.55
N GLY A 120 -1.00 -14.77 17.46
CA GLY A 120 -2.06 -14.70 18.48
C GLY A 120 -3.41 -15.09 17.88
N ASP A 121 -4.35 -15.45 18.74
CA ASP A 121 -5.69 -15.86 18.31
C ASP A 121 -6.46 -14.70 17.66
N ASN A 122 -6.14 -13.47 18.04
CA ASN A 122 -6.68 -12.25 17.46
C ASN A 122 -5.83 -11.65 16.33
N VAL A 123 -4.88 -12.41 15.76
CA VAL A 123 -4.01 -11.94 14.68
C VAL A 123 -4.46 -12.51 13.33
N ILE A 124 -4.76 -11.62 12.39
CA ILE A 124 -5.02 -11.95 10.98
C ILE A 124 -3.73 -11.69 10.19
N ARG A 125 -3.27 -12.68 9.44
CA ARG A 125 -2.03 -12.57 8.65
C ARG A 125 -2.34 -12.24 7.19
N THR A 126 -1.51 -11.37 6.58
CA THR A 126 -1.64 -10.94 5.18
C THR A 126 -0.38 -11.21 4.38
N LEU A 127 -0.52 -11.48 3.09
CA LEU A 127 0.57 -11.44 2.13
C LEU A 127 0.57 -10.06 1.45
N GLY A 128 1.35 -9.12 2.00
CA GLY A 128 1.40 -7.75 1.54
C GLY A 128 0.58 -6.77 2.36
N SER A 129 0.41 -5.57 1.83
CA SER A 129 -0.36 -4.50 2.45
C SER A 129 -1.81 -4.47 1.97
N LEU A 130 -2.69 -3.92 2.80
CA LEU A 130 -4.07 -3.63 2.40
C LEU A 130 -4.11 -2.41 1.46
N HIS A 131 -4.99 -2.44 0.48
CA HIS A 131 -5.13 -1.40 -0.55
C HIS A 131 -6.51 -1.45 -1.20
N PRO A 132 -6.98 -0.37 -1.86
CA PRO A 132 -8.30 -0.31 -2.48
C PRO A 132 -8.39 -0.98 -3.86
N VAL A 133 -7.28 -1.50 -4.40
CA VAL A 133 -7.24 -2.00 -5.79
C VAL A 133 -8.03 -3.30 -5.92
N ASP A 134 -9.16 -3.21 -6.62
CA ASP A 134 -10.04 -4.31 -7.02
C ASP A 134 -10.55 -4.07 -8.45
N ASP A 135 -11.48 -4.87 -8.95
CA ASP A 135 -12.00 -4.74 -10.32
C ASP A 135 -12.75 -3.43 -10.53
N LEU A 136 -13.51 -2.98 -9.55
CA LEU A 136 -14.26 -1.71 -9.63
C LEU A 136 -13.31 -0.52 -9.64
N TRP A 137 -12.30 -0.54 -8.76
CA TRP A 137 -11.26 0.49 -8.72
C TRP A 137 -10.46 0.55 -10.03
N LEU A 138 -10.06 -0.61 -10.58
CA LEU A 138 -9.35 -0.69 -11.86
C LEU A 138 -10.24 -0.23 -13.02
N ALA A 139 -11.53 -0.58 -13.03
CA ALA A 139 -12.46 -0.12 -14.04
C ALA A 139 -12.66 1.41 -13.99
N GLN A 140 -12.74 1.99 -12.78
CA GLN A 140 -12.80 3.44 -12.62
C GLN A 140 -11.51 4.10 -13.09
N ALA A 141 -10.34 3.57 -12.70
CA ALA A 141 -9.04 4.08 -13.13
C ALA A 141 -8.88 4.07 -14.66
N ARG A 142 -9.38 3.03 -15.34
CA ARG A 142 -9.40 2.99 -16.81
C ARG A 142 -10.27 4.09 -17.43
N ARG A 143 -11.41 4.41 -16.83
CA ARG A 143 -12.26 5.52 -17.30
C ARG A 143 -11.60 6.87 -17.08
N ASP A 144 -11.06 7.11 -15.89
CA ASP A 144 -10.44 8.39 -15.53
C ASP A 144 -9.20 8.71 -16.36
N PHE A 145 -8.50 7.66 -16.82
CA PHE A 145 -7.28 7.73 -17.63
C PHE A 145 -7.45 7.06 -19.00
N ALA A 146 -8.60 7.25 -19.64
CA ALA A 146 -8.94 6.59 -20.93
C ALA A 146 -7.91 6.84 -22.04
N HIS A 147 -7.21 7.97 -22.02
CA HIS A 147 -6.15 8.30 -22.98
C HIS A 147 -4.97 7.31 -22.95
N ILE A 148 -4.74 6.59 -21.84
CA ILE A 148 -3.69 5.58 -21.75
C ILE A 148 -4.00 4.38 -22.67
N ALA A 149 -5.29 4.08 -22.91
CA ALA A 149 -5.69 3.01 -23.81
C ALA A 149 -5.27 3.24 -25.27
N THR A 150 -4.88 4.45 -25.65
CA THR A 150 -4.38 4.75 -27.01
C THR A 150 -2.90 4.43 -27.19
N LEU A 151 -2.18 4.10 -26.11
CA LEU A 151 -0.77 3.70 -26.18
C LEU A 151 -0.64 2.31 -26.84
N PRO A 152 0.41 2.08 -27.66
CA PRO A 152 0.67 0.78 -28.24
C PRO A 152 0.83 -0.33 -27.20
N SER A 153 0.18 -1.47 -27.46
CA SER A 153 0.35 -2.69 -26.67
C SER A 153 1.45 -3.57 -27.30
N PRO A 154 2.23 -4.30 -26.49
CA PRO A 154 2.08 -4.43 -25.04
C PRO A 154 2.59 -3.19 -24.27
N HIS A 155 1.80 -2.73 -23.30
CA HIS A 155 2.13 -1.60 -22.44
C HIS A 155 2.90 -2.06 -21.19
N THR A 156 4.18 -1.76 -21.15
CA THR A 156 5.04 -2.05 -19.99
C THR A 156 5.07 -0.85 -19.06
N VAL A 157 4.77 -1.06 -17.78
CA VAL A 157 4.76 -0.02 -16.73
C VAL A 157 5.87 -0.28 -15.72
N LEU A 158 6.74 0.70 -15.47
CA LEU A 158 7.75 0.67 -14.41
C LEU A 158 7.29 1.51 -13.21
N LEU A 159 7.13 0.87 -12.07
CA LEU A 159 6.85 1.51 -10.78
C LEU A 159 8.16 1.72 -10.02
N VAL A 160 8.53 3.00 -9.80
CA VAL A 160 9.83 3.37 -9.22
C VAL A 160 9.68 3.84 -7.78
N GLY A 161 10.26 3.09 -6.87
CA GLY A 161 10.50 3.52 -5.49
C GLY A 161 11.83 4.26 -5.36
N GLY A 162 12.75 3.70 -4.59
CA GLY A 162 14.09 4.25 -4.41
C GLY A 162 14.95 3.44 -3.46
N PRO A 163 16.23 3.72 -3.37
CA PRO A 163 17.13 3.08 -2.42
C PRO A 163 16.64 3.25 -0.98
N SER A 164 16.87 2.25 -0.17
CA SER A 164 16.54 2.27 1.24
C SER A 164 17.56 1.47 2.05
N ARG A 165 17.49 1.56 3.38
CA ARG A 165 18.33 0.72 4.26
C ARG A 165 18.18 -0.80 4.03
N HIS A 166 17.10 -1.21 3.37
CA HIS A 166 16.80 -2.61 3.09
C HIS A 166 17.12 -3.02 1.65
N VAL A 167 17.35 -2.05 0.77
CA VAL A 167 17.63 -2.26 -0.65
C VAL A 167 18.60 -1.19 -1.13
N ALA A 168 19.85 -1.57 -1.39
CA ALA A 168 20.91 -0.69 -1.90
C ALA A 168 20.90 -0.69 -3.43
N LEU A 169 19.94 -0.01 -4.04
CA LEU A 169 19.85 0.13 -5.49
C LEU A 169 20.91 1.13 -5.98
N GLN A 170 21.62 0.78 -7.05
CA GLN A 170 22.69 1.58 -7.63
C GLN A 170 22.21 2.35 -8.87
N ASP A 171 22.72 3.57 -9.08
CA ASP A 171 22.35 4.45 -10.18
C ASP A 171 22.63 3.84 -11.55
N ALA A 172 23.81 3.26 -11.75
CA ALA A 172 24.19 2.61 -13.00
C ALA A 172 23.30 1.39 -13.34
N ALA A 173 22.86 0.65 -12.31
CA ALA A 173 21.95 -0.44 -12.51
C ALA A 173 20.54 0.07 -12.88
N PHE A 174 20.09 1.18 -12.30
CA PHE A 174 18.83 1.81 -12.66
C PHE A 174 18.83 2.34 -14.10
N GLU A 175 19.92 3.00 -14.51
CA GLU A 175 20.09 3.45 -15.90
C GLU A 175 20.06 2.27 -16.88
N THR A 176 20.70 1.15 -16.53
CA THR A 176 20.67 -0.07 -17.32
C THR A 176 19.27 -0.65 -17.44
N LEU A 177 18.49 -0.67 -16.34
CA LEU A 177 17.08 -1.06 -16.34
C LEU A 177 16.26 -0.21 -17.32
N LEU A 178 16.41 1.12 -17.26
CA LEU A 178 15.65 2.01 -18.16
C LEU A 178 15.98 1.73 -19.63
N ARG A 179 17.24 1.54 -19.97
CA ARG A 179 17.68 1.18 -21.34
C ARG A 179 17.14 -0.17 -21.78
N GLN A 180 17.17 -1.19 -20.92
CA GLN A 180 16.64 -2.53 -21.18
C GLN A 180 15.14 -2.48 -21.46
N LEU A 181 14.34 -1.84 -20.59
CA LEU A 181 12.90 -1.76 -20.74
C LEU A 181 12.48 -0.93 -21.97
N ALA A 182 13.16 0.20 -22.21
CA ALA A 182 12.94 1.01 -23.41
C ALA A 182 13.31 0.25 -24.70
N GLY A 183 14.41 -0.50 -24.69
CA GLY A 183 14.82 -1.37 -25.79
C GLY A 183 13.81 -2.48 -26.07
N HIS A 184 13.34 -3.14 -25.01
CA HIS A 184 12.30 -4.16 -25.11
C HIS A 184 10.99 -3.60 -25.71
N ALA A 185 10.50 -2.46 -25.19
CA ALA A 185 9.28 -1.86 -25.71
C ALA A 185 9.37 -1.51 -27.20
N ARG A 186 10.52 -1.00 -27.68
CA ARG A 186 10.76 -0.78 -29.11
C ARG A 186 10.75 -2.07 -29.92
N ALA A 187 11.42 -3.11 -29.41
CA ALA A 187 11.54 -4.38 -30.13
C ALA A 187 10.17 -5.07 -30.35
N VAL A 188 9.23 -4.87 -29.42
CA VAL A 188 7.87 -5.42 -29.52
C VAL A 188 6.84 -4.42 -30.07
N HIS A 189 7.28 -3.25 -30.55
CA HIS A 189 6.40 -2.15 -31.01
C HIS A 189 5.35 -1.73 -29.97
N GLY A 190 5.66 -1.89 -28.69
CA GLY A 190 4.81 -1.54 -27.56
C GLY A 190 5.07 -0.15 -27.00
N SER A 191 4.57 0.10 -25.79
CA SER A 191 4.79 1.34 -25.06
C SER A 191 5.46 1.09 -23.72
N PHE A 192 6.14 2.13 -23.19
CA PHE A 192 6.85 2.08 -21.91
C PHE A 192 6.51 3.31 -21.08
N SER A 193 5.82 3.10 -19.96
CA SER A 193 5.50 4.16 -19.01
C SER A 193 6.23 3.99 -17.69
N VAL A 194 6.56 5.11 -17.06
CA VAL A 194 7.25 5.13 -15.76
C VAL A 194 6.53 6.07 -14.80
N VAL A 195 6.32 5.63 -13.58
CA VAL A 195 5.84 6.49 -12.52
C VAL A 195 6.77 6.43 -11.30
N ALA A 196 7.30 7.59 -10.93
CA ALA A 196 8.16 7.76 -9.77
C ALA A 196 7.32 7.90 -8.49
N SER A 197 7.87 7.44 -7.37
CA SER A 197 7.28 7.66 -6.05
C SER A 197 7.87 8.91 -5.39
N ARG A 198 7.29 9.33 -4.27
CA ARG A 198 7.83 10.41 -3.43
C ARG A 198 9.25 10.11 -2.90
N ARG A 199 9.63 8.82 -2.82
CA ARG A 199 10.95 8.37 -2.34
C ARG A 199 11.98 8.27 -3.44
N THR A 200 11.58 8.39 -4.70
CA THR A 200 12.49 8.34 -5.84
C THR A 200 13.49 9.49 -5.77
N PRO A 201 14.79 9.23 -5.79
CA PRO A 201 15.81 10.26 -5.71
C PRO A 201 15.71 11.27 -6.87
N ALA A 202 16.10 12.52 -6.62
CA ALA A 202 16.03 13.59 -7.63
C ALA A 202 16.85 13.26 -8.89
N HIS A 203 18.03 12.66 -8.75
CA HIS A 203 18.86 12.27 -9.89
C HIS A 203 18.22 11.14 -10.71
N TRP A 204 17.49 10.19 -10.10
CA TRP A 204 16.71 9.19 -10.85
C TRP A 204 15.56 9.84 -11.63
N ARG A 205 14.86 10.82 -11.03
CA ARG A 205 13.84 11.60 -11.74
C ARG A 205 14.43 12.34 -12.93
N SER A 206 15.66 12.83 -12.83
CA SER A 206 16.39 13.45 -13.95
C SER A 206 16.72 12.44 -15.05
N MET A 207 17.07 11.19 -14.70
CA MET A 207 17.27 10.12 -15.70
C MET A 207 15.96 9.82 -16.45
N LEU A 208 14.80 9.85 -15.76
CA LEU A 208 13.50 9.69 -16.41
C LEU A 208 13.19 10.84 -17.39
N ALA A 209 13.66 12.06 -17.11
CA ALA A 209 13.51 13.18 -18.04
C ALA A 209 14.36 13.01 -19.32
N GLY A 210 15.46 12.27 -19.23
CA GLY A 210 16.34 11.94 -20.36
C GLY A 210 15.89 10.73 -21.20
N MET A 211 14.70 10.18 -20.96
CA MET A 211 14.19 9.07 -21.76
C MET A 211 14.08 9.43 -23.23
N PRO A 212 14.38 8.49 -24.16
CA PRO A 212 14.43 8.79 -25.57
C PRO A 212 13.12 9.32 -26.13
N ALA A 213 13.18 10.45 -26.81
CA ALA A 213 12.04 10.98 -27.56
C ALA A 213 11.56 9.96 -28.61
N GLY A 214 10.23 9.86 -28.77
CA GLY A 214 9.61 8.97 -29.75
C GLY A 214 9.30 7.55 -29.29
N LEU A 215 9.63 7.17 -28.03
CA LEU A 215 9.08 5.96 -27.43
C LEU A 215 7.69 6.28 -26.83
N PRO A 216 6.61 5.61 -27.30
CA PRO A 216 5.28 5.84 -26.72
C PRO A 216 5.23 5.49 -25.23
N GLY A 217 4.57 6.33 -24.40
CA GLY A 217 4.43 6.11 -22.99
C GLY A 217 4.30 7.40 -22.17
N LEU A 218 4.04 7.27 -20.88
CA LEU A 218 3.94 8.36 -19.92
C LEU A 218 5.10 8.29 -18.93
N HIS A 219 5.80 9.41 -18.73
CA HIS A 219 6.90 9.48 -17.78
C HIS A 219 6.57 10.50 -16.69
N TRP A 220 5.96 10.04 -15.60
CA TRP A 220 5.58 10.90 -14.48
C TRP A 220 6.64 10.85 -13.37
N ARG A 221 7.21 12.00 -13.06
CA ARG A 221 8.31 12.17 -12.08
C ARG A 221 7.83 12.79 -10.78
N ASP A 222 6.95 13.78 -10.89
CA ASP A 222 6.33 14.50 -9.77
C ASP A 222 5.14 15.35 -10.28
N ASP A 223 4.53 16.11 -9.38
CA ASP A 223 3.31 16.90 -9.65
C ASP A 223 3.49 17.98 -10.75
N ARG A 224 4.72 18.30 -11.15
CA ARG A 224 5.01 19.20 -12.29
C ARG A 224 4.70 18.57 -13.64
N ASP A 225 4.63 17.26 -13.70
CA ASP A 225 4.23 16.51 -14.90
C ASP A 225 2.70 16.36 -15.02
N GLY A 226 1.94 17.02 -14.15
CA GLY A 226 0.47 16.98 -14.14
C GLY A 226 -0.10 15.92 -13.21
N THR A 227 -1.34 15.53 -13.46
CA THR A 227 -2.05 14.53 -12.65
C THR A 227 -1.31 13.21 -12.63
N ASN A 228 -1.14 12.64 -11.44
CA ASN A 228 -0.44 11.38 -11.26
C ASN A 228 -1.18 10.22 -11.95
N PRO A 229 -0.60 9.60 -13.00
CA PRO A 229 -1.26 8.57 -13.78
C PRO A 229 -1.19 7.17 -13.14
N TYR A 230 -0.72 7.04 -11.92
CA TYR A 230 -0.47 5.75 -11.25
C TYR A 230 -1.66 4.78 -11.34
N ALA A 231 -2.87 5.27 -11.06
CA ALA A 231 -4.07 4.44 -11.12
C ALA A 231 -4.37 3.95 -12.54
N GLY A 232 -4.31 4.87 -13.51
CA GLY A 232 -4.50 4.55 -14.91
C GLY A 232 -3.46 3.57 -15.45
N LEU A 233 -2.19 3.75 -15.05
CA LEU A 233 -1.11 2.84 -15.44
C LEU A 233 -1.33 1.43 -14.88
N LEU A 234 -1.78 1.29 -13.62
CA LEU A 234 -2.18 -0.03 -13.09
C LEU A 234 -3.36 -0.64 -13.85
N GLY A 235 -4.32 0.20 -14.26
CA GLY A 235 -5.51 -0.23 -14.99
C GLY A 235 -5.25 -0.71 -16.42
N HIS A 236 -4.23 -0.13 -17.08
CA HIS A 236 -3.96 -0.37 -18.50
C HIS A 236 -2.68 -1.18 -18.77
N ALA A 237 -1.93 -1.57 -17.75
CA ALA A 237 -0.68 -2.31 -17.92
C ALA A 237 -0.91 -3.72 -18.47
N ASP A 238 -0.17 -4.09 -19.52
CA ASP A 238 0.00 -5.47 -19.95
C ASP A 238 1.10 -6.19 -19.15
N ARG A 239 2.07 -5.43 -18.62
CA ARG A 239 3.17 -5.90 -17.78
C ARG A 239 3.56 -4.83 -16.79
N ILE A 240 3.90 -5.21 -15.57
CA ILE A 240 4.36 -4.29 -14.53
C ILE A 240 5.74 -4.72 -14.04
N VAL A 241 6.69 -3.79 -14.04
CA VAL A 241 8.00 -3.94 -13.41
C VAL A 241 8.03 -3.09 -12.16
N CYS A 242 8.48 -3.63 -11.04
CA CYS A 242 8.57 -2.91 -9.78
C CYS A 242 9.99 -2.90 -9.24
N THR A 243 10.43 -1.76 -8.70
CA THR A 243 11.56 -1.76 -7.78
C THR A 243 11.16 -2.46 -6.47
N PRO A 244 12.07 -3.21 -5.82
CA PRO A 244 11.68 -4.12 -4.74
C PRO A 244 11.45 -3.43 -3.38
N ASP A 245 11.67 -2.13 -3.28
CA ASP A 245 11.72 -1.38 -2.01
C ASP A 245 10.36 -1.02 -1.41
N SER A 246 9.26 -1.19 -2.16
CA SER A 246 7.93 -0.75 -1.73
C SER A 246 6.93 -1.89 -1.62
N VAL A 247 6.65 -2.32 -0.37
CA VAL A 247 5.60 -3.30 -0.09
C VAL A 247 4.25 -2.85 -0.65
N ASN A 248 3.87 -1.57 -0.48
CA ASN A 248 2.58 -1.07 -0.96
C ASN A 248 2.47 -1.11 -2.49
N MET A 249 3.50 -0.61 -3.22
CA MET A 249 3.47 -0.62 -4.68
C MET A 249 3.40 -2.04 -5.25
N LEU A 250 4.19 -2.96 -4.69
CA LEU A 250 4.15 -4.37 -5.07
C LEU A 250 2.79 -5.00 -4.77
N SER A 251 2.21 -4.74 -3.58
CA SER A 251 0.89 -5.27 -3.24
C SER A 251 -0.19 -4.77 -4.20
N GLU A 252 -0.17 -3.48 -4.55
CA GLU A 252 -1.11 -2.89 -5.50
C GLU A 252 -0.91 -3.41 -6.93
N ALA A 253 0.34 -3.54 -7.38
CA ALA A 253 0.66 -4.14 -8.68
C ALA A 253 0.17 -5.60 -8.76
N THR A 254 0.37 -6.37 -7.69
CA THR A 254 -0.06 -7.77 -7.64
C THR A 254 -1.59 -7.95 -7.53
N ALA A 255 -2.35 -6.90 -7.28
CA ALA A 255 -3.82 -6.92 -7.30
C ALA A 255 -4.42 -6.78 -8.71
N THR A 256 -3.59 -6.46 -9.72
CA THR A 256 -3.99 -6.41 -11.12
C THR A 256 -3.93 -7.80 -11.78
N LEU A 257 -4.42 -7.94 -13.01
CA LEU A 257 -4.24 -9.14 -13.82
C LEU A 257 -2.88 -9.20 -14.55
N ALA A 258 -2.16 -8.08 -14.61
CA ALA A 258 -0.89 -8.00 -15.30
C ALA A 258 0.20 -8.85 -14.62
N PRO A 259 1.07 -9.54 -15.36
CA PRO A 259 2.30 -10.12 -14.85
C PRO A 259 3.16 -9.06 -14.18
N VAL A 260 3.68 -9.37 -12.98
CA VAL A 260 4.53 -8.46 -12.20
C VAL A 260 5.93 -9.02 -12.10
N PHE A 261 6.90 -8.21 -12.49
CA PHE A 261 8.32 -8.53 -12.43
C PHE A 261 9.02 -7.67 -11.38
N MET A 262 9.88 -8.29 -10.59
CA MET A 262 10.68 -7.61 -9.56
C MET A 262 12.11 -7.39 -10.08
N TRP A 263 12.53 -6.13 -10.12
CA TRP A 263 13.90 -5.78 -10.44
C TRP A 263 14.80 -5.91 -9.22
N CYS A 264 15.96 -6.58 -9.36
CA CYS A 264 16.98 -6.69 -8.30
C CYS A 264 16.44 -7.16 -6.94
N ALA A 265 15.44 -8.02 -6.89
CA ALA A 265 14.87 -8.49 -5.62
C ALA A 265 15.90 -9.22 -4.73
N GLY A 266 16.94 -9.80 -5.32
CA GLY A 266 18.00 -10.53 -4.62
C GLY A 266 18.82 -9.70 -3.63
N ILE A 267 18.88 -8.37 -3.80
CA ILE A 267 19.65 -7.47 -2.92
C ILE A 267 18.85 -7.00 -1.69
N ALA A 268 17.57 -7.30 -1.60
CA ALA A 268 16.76 -6.95 -0.44
C ALA A 268 17.18 -7.76 0.79
N ASN A 269 17.02 -7.17 1.99
CA ASN A 269 17.35 -7.82 3.25
C ASN A 269 16.20 -7.71 4.28
N GLY A 270 16.34 -8.49 5.37
CA GLY A 270 15.42 -8.49 6.49
C GLY A 270 13.97 -8.82 6.10
N ARG A 271 12.99 -8.13 6.69
CA ARG A 271 11.57 -8.36 6.45
C ARG A 271 11.14 -8.15 5.01
N LEU A 272 11.76 -7.19 4.33
CA LEU A 272 11.48 -6.95 2.93
C LEU A 272 11.84 -8.16 2.08
N ARG A 273 12.98 -8.81 2.35
CA ARG A 273 13.37 -10.05 1.67
C ARG A 273 12.32 -11.15 1.88
N HIS A 274 11.86 -11.35 3.11
CA HIS A 274 10.83 -12.36 3.39
C HIS A 274 9.52 -12.08 2.65
N PHE A 275 9.13 -10.81 2.53
CA PHE A 275 7.95 -10.43 1.74
C PHE A 275 8.13 -10.76 0.25
N LEU A 276 9.27 -10.39 -0.34
CA LEU A 276 9.55 -10.66 -1.75
C LEU A 276 9.62 -12.17 -2.03
N ASP A 277 10.24 -12.94 -1.15
CA ASP A 277 10.30 -14.39 -1.26
C ASP A 277 8.89 -15.03 -1.15
N ALA A 278 8.03 -14.51 -0.27
CA ALA A 278 6.65 -14.97 -0.15
C ALA A 278 5.82 -14.66 -1.41
N LEU A 279 5.98 -13.48 -2.00
CA LEU A 279 5.35 -13.13 -3.28
C LEU A 279 5.85 -14.03 -4.42
N ARG A 280 7.14 -14.31 -4.46
CA ARG A 280 7.73 -15.23 -5.45
C ARG A 280 7.17 -16.65 -5.29
N SER A 281 7.13 -17.14 -4.05
CA SER A 281 6.62 -18.48 -3.74
C SER A 281 5.12 -18.64 -4.03
N SER A 282 4.34 -17.55 -3.99
CA SER A 282 2.94 -17.57 -4.38
C SER A 282 2.73 -17.65 -5.91
N GLY A 283 3.79 -17.53 -6.71
CA GLY A 283 3.73 -17.47 -8.18
C GLY A 283 3.21 -16.14 -8.71
N ARG A 284 2.91 -15.15 -7.84
CA ARG A 284 2.31 -13.87 -8.26
C ARG A 284 3.30 -12.91 -8.89
N VAL A 285 4.58 -13.09 -8.62
CA VAL A 285 5.67 -12.28 -9.19
C VAL A 285 6.81 -13.17 -9.68
N ARG A 286 7.55 -12.67 -10.65
CA ARG A 286 8.82 -13.26 -11.11
C ARG A 286 9.94 -12.24 -11.00
N ASP A 287 11.18 -12.73 -10.92
CA ASP A 287 12.33 -11.84 -11.08
C ASP A 287 12.36 -11.35 -12.53
N LEU A 288 12.77 -10.08 -12.70
CA LEU A 288 12.90 -9.49 -14.03
C LEU A 288 13.99 -10.23 -14.83
N ASP A 289 13.63 -10.66 -16.01
CA ASP A 289 14.51 -11.23 -17.02
C ASP A 289 14.50 -10.39 -18.32
N ASP A 290 15.29 -10.78 -19.31
CA ASP A 290 15.39 -10.06 -20.58
C ASP A 290 14.16 -10.26 -21.48
N THR A 291 13.33 -11.27 -21.20
CA THR A 291 12.20 -11.65 -22.07
C THR A 291 10.92 -10.94 -21.72
N LEU A 292 10.71 -10.59 -20.45
CA LEU A 292 9.43 -10.10 -19.92
C LEU A 292 8.26 -10.98 -20.39
N ALA A 293 8.48 -12.29 -20.47
CA ALA A 293 7.47 -13.22 -20.97
C ALA A 293 6.22 -13.20 -20.08
N PRO A 294 5.02 -13.02 -20.65
CA PRO A 294 3.80 -12.99 -19.88
C PRO A 294 3.59 -14.34 -19.16
N PHE A 295 2.96 -14.28 -18.00
CA PHE A 295 2.55 -15.46 -17.24
C PHE A 295 1.19 -15.22 -16.60
N ALA A 296 0.40 -16.28 -16.45
CA ALA A 296 -0.87 -16.22 -15.75
C ALA A 296 -0.61 -16.09 -14.24
N ALA A 297 -1.31 -15.18 -13.62
CA ALA A 297 -1.24 -15.01 -12.16
C ALA A 297 -2.57 -14.50 -11.61
N GLU A 298 -3.03 -15.12 -10.53
CA GLU A 298 -4.25 -14.69 -9.84
C GLU A 298 -4.00 -13.37 -9.08
N PRO A 299 -4.91 -12.39 -9.17
CA PRO A 299 -4.80 -11.14 -8.42
C PRO A 299 -4.75 -11.37 -6.90
N LEU A 300 -3.77 -10.78 -6.23
CA LEU A 300 -3.65 -10.83 -4.78
C LEU A 300 -4.44 -9.68 -4.14
N ARG A 301 -5.63 -9.96 -3.60
CA ARG A 301 -6.57 -8.96 -3.06
C ARG A 301 -6.87 -9.20 -1.59
N GLU A 302 -5.89 -8.91 -0.75
CA GLU A 302 -5.96 -9.16 0.70
C GLU A 302 -7.05 -8.35 1.41
N THR A 303 -7.40 -7.15 0.93
CA THR A 303 -8.37 -6.28 1.61
C THR A 303 -9.76 -6.92 1.72
N ALA A 304 -10.26 -7.52 0.65
CA ALA A 304 -11.57 -8.19 0.65
C ALA A 304 -11.58 -9.42 1.57
N ARG A 305 -10.52 -10.25 1.52
CA ARG A 305 -10.37 -11.41 2.39
C ARG A 305 -10.33 -11.01 3.86
N VAL A 306 -9.51 -10.01 4.20
CA VAL A 306 -9.35 -9.52 5.57
C VAL A 306 -10.65 -8.87 6.06
N ALA A 307 -11.35 -8.10 5.23
CA ALA A 307 -12.64 -7.53 5.61
C ALA A 307 -13.69 -8.62 5.95
N GLY A 308 -13.71 -9.71 5.17
CA GLY A 308 -14.57 -10.88 5.47
C GLY A 308 -14.21 -11.51 6.82
N GLU A 309 -12.93 -11.71 7.09
CA GLU A 309 -12.46 -12.29 8.35
C GLU A 309 -12.70 -11.38 9.56
N VAL A 310 -12.54 -10.05 9.40
CA VAL A 310 -12.88 -9.06 10.44
C VAL A 310 -14.35 -9.10 10.78
N ARG A 311 -15.26 -9.13 9.78
CA ARG A 311 -16.71 -9.23 10.03
C ARG A 311 -17.06 -10.50 10.80
N LEU A 312 -16.51 -11.63 10.39
CA LEU A 312 -16.76 -12.91 11.05
C LEU A 312 -16.32 -12.87 12.53
N ARG A 313 -15.07 -12.51 12.78
CA ARG A 313 -14.51 -12.54 14.15
C ARG A 313 -15.10 -11.47 15.09
N LEU A 314 -15.41 -10.27 14.58
CA LEU A 314 -16.05 -9.23 15.41
C LEU A 314 -17.56 -9.46 15.56
N GLY A 315 -18.24 -10.09 14.60
CA GLY A 315 -19.65 -10.47 14.67
C GLY A 315 -19.88 -11.59 15.68
N GLU A 316 -19.01 -12.58 15.75
CA GLU A 316 -19.08 -13.66 16.74
C GLU A 316 -18.84 -13.16 18.17
N ALA A 317 -17.98 -12.15 18.37
CA ALA A 317 -17.75 -11.56 19.68
C ALA A 317 -18.93 -10.75 20.23
N GLY A 318 -19.85 -10.30 19.37
CA GLY A 318 -21.06 -9.55 19.76
C GLY A 318 -22.26 -10.42 20.13
N THR A 319 -22.19 -11.73 19.96
CA THR A 319 -23.25 -12.70 20.22
C THR A 319 -23.00 -13.59 21.46
N ALA A 320 -21.91 -13.40 22.16
CA ALA A 320 -21.54 -14.03 23.43
C ALA A 320 -21.64 -13.00 24.56
#